data_4cf97540714bef8e96e36db1ee1cf200
#
_entry.id   4cf97540714bef8e96e36db1ee1cf200
#
_cell.length_a   1.000
_cell.length_b   1.000
_cell.length_c   1.000
_cell.angle_alpha   90.00
_cell.angle_beta   90.00
_cell.angle_gamma   90.00
#
_symmetry.space_group_name_H-M   'P 1'
#
loop_
_entity.id
_entity.type
_entity.pdbx_description
1 polymer ?
#
loop_
_entity_poly.entity_id
_entity_poly.type
_entity_poly.pdbx_seq_one_letter_code
_entity_poly.pdbx_strand_id
1 'polypeptide(L)'
;MSVTFAQGFSAAGVAAGISAVEGKKDLALVVNNGPLDAAAGVFTSNRFCAAPVQWSRNIVSDGHVKAVILNSGGANACTGKPGYEQSKATAEKVAGLIGAKAEDVAVCSTGLIGELLPLDNVLSGADKAFETLADTAEAGADASHAIMTTDTKPKTVELEGSNGFRIGGMVKGSGMIAPQLATMLCVITTDAVVTAGQLQAALNAGVEMSFNRIDVDGCMSTNDTVLLLASGASGIEPDPDEFNELVAKATASLARQIIGDGEGASHDIRVKVTGATTEEAALACGRAVAASNLLKCAISGNDPNWGRIVSSLGTVPPDVAPYDSEKVTVDINGVRICENGGAGRDRSEVDMTPREVHIDIDLNAGEAEATVWTDDLTHEYVHINADYES
;
A
#
# COMPACT_ATOMS: atom_id res chain seq x y z
N MET A 1 3.37 15.64 -10.26
CA MET A 1 2.13 15.83 -9.44
C MET A 1 1.89 14.55 -8.66
N SER A 2 0.97 14.53 -7.75
CA SER A 2 0.53 13.34 -7.05
C SER A 2 -0.95 13.55 -6.67
N VAL A 3 -1.27 13.69 -5.37
CA VAL A 3 -2.64 14.00 -4.91
C VAL A 3 -3.20 15.34 -5.43
N THR A 4 -2.35 16.26 -5.93
CA THR A 4 -2.77 17.52 -6.55
C THR A 4 -2.98 17.42 -8.08
N PHE A 5 -2.86 16.22 -8.67
CA PHE A 5 -3.14 16.02 -10.09
C PHE A 5 -4.63 16.16 -10.41
N ALA A 6 -5.49 15.62 -9.55
CA ALA A 6 -6.94 15.83 -9.62
C ALA A 6 -7.29 17.26 -9.18
N GLN A 7 -8.19 17.91 -9.92
CA GLN A 7 -8.62 19.27 -9.61
C GLN A 7 -9.37 19.34 -8.27
N GLY A 8 -9.28 20.50 -7.60
CA GLY A 8 -9.95 20.71 -6.33
C GLY A 8 -9.20 20.21 -5.10
N PHE A 9 -7.95 19.74 -5.25
CA PHE A 9 -7.10 19.35 -4.14
C PHE A 9 -5.91 20.28 -3.99
N SER A 10 -5.61 20.63 -2.74
CA SER A 10 -4.36 21.27 -2.34
C SER A 10 -3.61 20.36 -1.39
N ALA A 11 -2.28 20.43 -1.39
CA ALA A 11 -1.43 19.67 -0.49
C ALA A 11 -0.29 20.52 0.05
N ALA A 12 0.33 20.05 1.13
CA ALA A 12 1.58 20.57 1.67
C ALA A 12 2.36 19.43 2.34
N GLY A 13 3.68 19.55 2.35
CA GLY A 13 4.57 18.67 3.10
C GLY A 13 5.62 19.51 3.82
N VAL A 14 5.68 19.41 5.16
CA VAL A 14 6.52 20.28 6.00
C VAL A 14 7.35 19.48 7.00
N ALA A 15 8.45 20.11 7.48
CA ALA A 15 9.20 19.61 8.62
C ALA A 15 8.55 20.14 9.91
N ALA A 16 7.85 19.25 10.61
CA ALA A 16 7.20 19.55 11.89
C ALA A 16 8.10 19.20 13.08
N GLY A 17 9.11 18.35 12.90
CA GLY A 17 10.00 17.87 13.96
C GLY A 17 9.38 16.71 14.75
N ILE A 18 8.60 15.87 14.08
CA ILE A 18 8.04 14.61 14.62
C ILE A 18 9.09 13.51 14.48
N SER A 19 9.75 13.45 13.33
CA SER A 19 10.87 12.54 13.06
C SER A 19 12.13 13.01 13.84
N ALA A 20 12.95 12.04 14.26
CA ALA A 20 14.25 12.32 14.84
C ALA A 20 15.27 12.90 13.85
N VAL A 21 14.99 12.81 12.54
CA VAL A 21 15.87 13.33 11.49
C VAL A 21 15.62 14.84 11.30
N GLU A 22 16.60 15.65 11.64
CA GLU A 22 16.50 17.11 11.54
C GLU A 22 16.24 17.57 10.11
N GLY A 23 15.25 18.47 9.95
CA GLY A 23 14.89 19.06 8.66
C GLY A 23 14.12 18.14 7.71
N LYS A 24 13.91 16.87 8.05
CA LYS A 24 13.07 15.96 7.27
C LYS A 24 11.63 16.48 7.24
N LYS A 25 11.01 16.51 6.05
CA LYS A 25 9.56 16.67 5.96
C LYS A 25 8.91 15.43 6.57
N ASP A 26 8.04 15.63 7.54
CA ASP A 26 7.46 14.54 8.36
C ASP A 26 5.97 14.75 8.69
N LEU A 27 5.35 15.79 8.09
CA LEU A 27 3.92 16.03 8.17
C LEU A 27 3.39 16.51 6.82
N ALA A 28 2.35 15.84 6.32
CA ALA A 28 1.63 16.20 5.12
C ALA A 28 0.18 16.58 5.45
N LEU A 29 -0.36 17.55 4.71
CA LEU A 29 -1.77 17.92 4.74
C LEU A 29 -2.31 17.90 3.30
N VAL A 30 -3.44 17.21 3.09
CA VAL A 30 -4.19 17.18 1.83
C VAL A 30 -5.59 17.73 2.12
N VAL A 31 -6.01 18.73 1.37
CA VAL A 31 -7.32 19.38 1.54
C VAL A 31 -8.13 19.30 0.25
N ASN A 32 -9.36 18.86 0.39
CA ASN A 32 -10.37 18.86 -0.68
C ASN A 32 -11.12 20.20 -0.66
N ASN A 33 -10.93 21.01 -1.67
CA ASN A 33 -11.54 22.32 -1.89
C ASN A 33 -12.67 22.27 -2.93
N GLY A 34 -13.02 21.07 -3.41
CA GLY A 34 -14.02 20.91 -4.45
C GLY A 34 -15.45 21.02 -3.95
N PRO A 35 -16.43 20.99 -4.88
CA PRO A 35 -17.84 21.04 -4.53
C PRO A 35 -18.37 19.77 -3.85
N LEU A 36 -17.65 18.65 -3.95
CA LEU A 36 -17.93 17.39 -3.26
C LEU A 36 -16.82 17.10 -2.25
N ASP A 37 -17.17 16.37 -1.20
CA ASP A 37 -16.25 15.86 -0.18
C ASP A 37 -16.41 14.34 0.03
N ALA A 38 -16.87 13.65 -1.01
CA ALA A 38 -17.12 12.22 -0.98
C ALA A 38 -15.81 11.44 -0.73
N ALA A 39 -15.89 10.45 0.14
CA ALA A 39 -14.73 9.66 0.56
C ALA A 39 -15.06 8.20 0.75
N ALA A 40 -14.02 7.37 0.59
CA ALA A 40 -14.00 5.95 0.93
C ALA A 40 -12.68 5.59 1.61
N GLY A 41 -12.69 4.53 2.43
CA GLY A 41 -11.49 4.09 3.11
C GLY A 41 -11.44 2.59 3.34
N VAL A 42 -10.22 2.04 3.27
CA VAL A 42 -9.89 0.67 3.66
C VAL A 42 -8.76 0.74 4.67
N PHE A 43 -8.84 -0.08 5.73
CA PHE A 43 -7.98 0.03 6.89
C PHE A 43 -7.45 -1.34 7.32
N THR A 44 -6.30 -1.36 7.98
CA THR A 44 -5.68 -2.58 8.52
C THR A 44 -6.69 -3.47 9.27
N SER A 45 -6.55 -4.78 9.09
CA SER A 45 -7.26 -5.79 9.86
C SER A 45 -6.50 -6.21 11.13
N ASN A 46 -5.33 -5.61 11.42
CA ASN A 46 -4.55 -5.91 12.61
C ASN A 46 -5.36 -5.60 13.89
N ARG A 47 -5.36 -6.55 14.82
CA ARG A 47 -6.07 -6.39 16.10
C ARG A 47 -5.47 -5.29 16.99
N PHE A 48 -4.18 -4.98 16.83
CA PHE A 48 -3.52 -3.81 17.43
C PHE A 48 -3.69 -2.57 16.56
N CYS A 49 -4.95 -2.22 16.29
CA CYS A 49 -5.32 -1.10 15.44
C CYS A 49 -4.90 0.23 16.10
N ALA A 50 -4.09 1.01 15.41
CA ALA A 50 -3.57 2.29 15.88
C ALA A 50 -4.68 3.33 16.14
N ALA A 51 -4.43 4.27 17.02
CA ALA A 51 -5.39 5.33 17.39
C ALA A 51 -5.84 6.17 16.16
N PRO A 52 -4.96 6.64 15.24
CA PRO A 52 -5.39 7.36 14.06
C PRO A 52 -6.26 6.52 13.12
N VAL A 53 -6.00 5.20 13.03
CA VAL A 53 -6.85 4.30 12.23
C VAL A 53 -8.25 4.17 12.83
N GLN A 54 -8.35 4.05 14.16
CA GLN A 54 -9.64 3.99 14.86
C GLN A 54 -10.45 5.27 14.63
N TRP A 55 -9.80 6.44 14.71
CA TRP A 55 -10.39 7.73 14.41
C TRP A 55 -10.88 7.80 12.96
N SER A 56 -9.97 7.59 12.01
CA SER A 56 -10.25 7.75 10.57
C SER A 56 -11.28 6.75 10.05
N ARG A 57 -11.25 5.49 10.52
CA ARG A 57 -12.28 4.50 10.17
C ARG A 57 -13.67 4.95 10.61
N ASN A 58 -13.77 5.56 11.79
CA ASN A 58 -15.05 6.04 12.31
C ASN A 58 -15.58 7.19 11.46
N ILE A 59 -14.76 8.19 11.16
CA ILE A 59 -15.21 9.39 10.43
C ILE A 59 -15.51 9.10 8.95
N VAL A 60 -14.72 8.27 8.29
CA VAL A 60 -14.93 7.91 6.87
C VAL A 60 -16.24 7.10 6.67
N SER A 61 -16.81 6.54 7.73
CA SER A 61 -18.02 5.71 7.65
C SER A 61 -19.26 6.44 7.16
N ASP A 62 -19.31 7.77 7.27
CA ASP A 62 -20.39 8.60 6.72
C ASP A 62 -20.18 8.99 5.24
N GLY A 63 -19.01 8.67 4.70
CA GLY A 63 -18.67 8.91 3.29
C GLY A 63 -18.18 10.32 2.97
N HIS A 64 -17.76 11.10 3.98
CA HIS A 64 -17.34 12.48 3.82
C HIS A 64 -15.99 12.75 4.48
N VAL A 65 -15.02 13.32 3.72
CA VAL A 65 -13.72 13.80 4.22
C VAL A 65 -13.28 15.03 3.47
N LYS A 66 -13.01 16.11 4.21
CA LYS A 66 -12.50 17.38 3.66
C LYS A 66 -11.00 17.49 3.71
N ALA A 67 -10.35 16.85 4.68
CA ALA A 67 -8.91 16.89 4.78
C ALA A 67 -8.33 15.59 5.32
N VAL A 68 -7.09 15.31 4.94
CA VAL A 68 -6.28 14.22 5.49
C VAL A 68 -4.97 14.82 5.98
N ILE A 69 -4.67 14.63 7.27
CA ILE A 69 -3.37 14.95 7.84
C ILE A 69 -2.62 13.65 8.11
N LEU A 70 -1.36 13.60 7.66
CA LEU A 70 -0.52 12.41 7.76
C LEU A 70 0.81 12.80 8.41
N ASN A 71 1.33 11.97 9.30
CA ASN A 71 2.68 12.14 9.82
C ASN A 71 3.54 10.90 9.65
N SER A 72 4.84 11.10 9.51
CA SER A 72 5.89 10.10 9.68
C SER A 72 6.73 10.39 10.93
N GLY A 73 7.36 9.34 11.52
CA GLY A 73 8.19 9.45 12.73
C GLY A 73 7.58 8.89 14.00
N GLY A 74 6.26 8.69 14.03
CA GLY A 74 5.56 8.02 15.13
C GLY A 74 4.24 7.43 14.64
N ALA A 75 3.94 6.20 15.03
CA ALA A 75 2.76 5.47 14.61
C ALA A 75 1.50 5.80 15.42
N ASN A 76 1.67 6.33 16.62
CA ASN A 76 0.58 6.48 17.60
C ASN A 76 -0.24 5.19 17.76
N ALA A 77 0.45 4.06 17.75
CA ALA A 77 -0.10 2.72 17.93
C ALA A 77 0.26 2.18 19.32
N CYS A 78 -0.62 1.38 19.90
CA CYS A 78 -0.48 0.85 21.28
C CYS A 78 -0.40 1.94 22.36
N THR A 79 -0.93 3.12 22.09
CA THR A 79 -0.89 4.31 22.96
C THR A 79 -2.18 4.52 23.78
N GLY A 80 -3.15 3.64 23.62
CA GLY A 80 -4.40 3.63 24.38
C GLY A 80 -5.24 4.91 24.18
N LYS A 81 -6.00 5.27 25.23
CA LYS A 81 -6.86 6.46 25.21
C LYS A 81 -6.10 7.76 24.95
N PRO A 82 -4.93 8.01 25.55
CA PRO A 82 -4.15 9.23 25.24
C PRO A 82 -3.84 9.39 23.75
N GLY A 83 -3.47 8.32 23.05
CA GLY A 83 -3.21 8.37 21.61
C GLY A 83 -4.45 8.68 20.78
N TYR A 84 -5.62 8.18 21.19
CA TYR A 84 -6.89 8.53 20.54
C TYR A 84 -7.24 10.02 20.72
N GLU A 85 -7.05 10.56 21.92
CA GLU A 85 -7.26 11.99 22.20
C GLU A 85 -6.27 12.87 21.41
N GLN A 86 -5.02 12.41 21.17
CA GLN A 86 -4.08 13.09 20.28
C GLN A 86 -4.57 13.12 18.82
N SER A 87 -5.09 11.99 18.31
CA SER A 87 -5.66 11.93 16.96
C SER A 87 -6.84 12.89 16.82
N LYS A 88 -7.71 12.93 17.82
CA LYS A 88 -8.85 13.86 17.88
C LYS A 88 -8.37 15.32 17.92
N ALA A 89 -7.43 15.67 18.79
CA ALA A 89 -6.88 17.03 18.89
C ALA A 89 -6.21 17.48 17.56
N THR A 90 -5.56 16.57 16.86
CA THR A 90 -4.97 16.83 15.54
C THR A 90 -6.08 17.15 14.51
N ALA A 91 -7.15 16.34 14.49
CA ALA A 91 -8.30 16.60 13.62
C ALA A 91 -9.00 17.93 13.95
N GLU A 92 -9.24 18.24 15.24
CA GLU A 92 -9.81 19.51 15.70
C GLU A 92 -8.95 20.70 15.26
N LYS A 93 -7.62 20.59 15.34
CA LYS A 93 -6.69 21.63 14.89
C LYS A 93 -6.84 21.91 13.40
N VAL A 94 -6.77 20.89 12.55
CA VAL A 94 -6.93 21.03 11.09
C VAL A 94 -8.31 21.56 10.74
N ALA A 95 -9.35 21.03 11.36
CA ALA A 95 -10.73 21.48 11.15
C ALA A 95 -10.89 22.96 11.42
N GLY A 96 -10.31 23.46 12.53
CA GLY A 96 -10.29 24.90 12.86
C GLY A 96 -9.60 25.76 11.80
N LEU A 97 -8.52 25.25 11.19
CA LEU A 97 -7.78 25.96 10.14
C LEU A 97 -8.57 26.06 8.83
N ILE A 98 -9.25 24.98 8.43
CA ILE A 98 -9.97 24.91 7.14
C ILE A 98 -11.46 25.31 7.26
N GLY A 99 -11.96 25.64 8.47
CA GLY A 99 -13.36 25.99 8.70
C GLY A 99 -14.33 24.80 8.57
N ALA A 100 -13.89 23.60 8.97
CA ALA A 100 -14.66 22.35 8.94
C ALA A 100 -14.92 21.82 10.36
N LYS A 101 -15.48 20.60 10.46
CA LYS A 101 -15.62 19.87 11.72
C LYS A 101 -14.47 18.87 11.87
N ALA A 102 -14.19 18.45 13.11
CA ALA A 102 -13.18 17.41 13.35
C ALA A 102 -13.51 16.09 12.63
N GLU A 103 -14.80 15.78 12.55
CA GLU A 103 -15.32 14.60 11.87
C GLU A 103 -15.13 14.64 10.34
N ASP A 104 -14.77 15.78 9.77
CA ASP A 104 -14.44 15.94 8.35
C ASP A 104 -12.93 15.72 8.06
N VAL A 105 -12.12 15.41 9.09
CA VAL A 105 -10.66 15.31 8.99
C VAL A 105 -10.16 13.93 9.35
N ALA A 106 -9.59 13.21 8.38
CA ALA A 106 -8.90 11.96 8.59
C ALA A 106 -7.46 12.20 9.12
N VAL A 107 -7.02 11.34 10.01
CA VAL A 107 -5.68 11.37 10.60
C VAL A 107 -4.97 10.06 10.30
N CYS A 108 -3.75 10.12 9.79
CA CYS A 108 -2.90 8.97 9.48
C CYS A 108 -1.51 9.16 10.10
N SER A 109 -0.95 8.11 10.66
CA SER A 109 0.37 8.16 11.29
C SER A 109 1.19 6.93 10.92
N THR A 110 2.51 7.06 10.88
CA THR A 110 3.44 5.95 10.67
C THR A 110 4.77 6.22 11.36
N GLY A 111 5.47 5.16 11.79
CA GLY A 111 6.75 5.21 12.48
C GLY A 111 6.76 4.35 13.73
N LEU A 112 7.45 4.78 14.77
CA LEU A 112 7.66 4.03 16.01
C LEU A 112 6.33 3.69 16.72
N ILE A 113 6.18 2.42 17.10
CA ILE A 113 5.03 1.88 17.84
C ILE A 113 5.30 1.98 19.34
N GLY A 114 4.26 2.28 20.15
CA GLY A 114 4.32 2.27 21.60
C GLY A 114 4.55 3.65 22.22
N GLU A 115 4.79 4.68 21.44
CA GLU A 115 5.04 6.03 21.88
C GLU A 115 3.95 7.01 21.45
N LEU A 116 3.67 8.00 22.31
CA LEU A 116 2.81 9.12 21.99
C LEU A 116 3.54 10.09 21.04
N LEU A 117 2.80 10.69 20.14
CA LEU A 117 3.36 11.73 19.27
C LEU A 117 3.76 12.99 20.09
N PRO A 118 4.78 13.76 19.65
CA PRO A 118 5.04 15.08 20.18
C PRO A 118 3.93 16.04 19.72
N LEU A 119 2.81 16.08 20.45
CA LEU A 119 1.57 16.73 20.02
C LEU A 119 1.77 18.19 19.64
N ASP A 120 2.57 18.95 20.40
CA ASP A 120 2.85 20.35 20.10
C ASP A 120 3.51 20.53 18.73
N ASN A 121 4.39 19.59 18.35
CA ASN A 121 5.04 19.59 17.04
C ASN A 121 4.01 19.26 15.93
N VAL A 122 3.12 18.32 16.16
CA VAL A 122 2.04 17.96 15.21
C VAL A 122 1.14 19.16 14.99
N LEU A 123 0.69 19.82 16.06
CA LEU A 123 -0.23 20.95 15.98
C LEU A 123 0.43 22.19 15.31
N SER A 124 1.67 22.51 15.67
CA SER A 124 2.42 23.60 15.00
C SER A 124 2.78 23.25 13.56
N GLY A 125 3.03 21.97 13.27
CA GLY A 125 3.23 21.46 11.91
C GLY A 125 1.98 21.63 11.06
N ALA A 126 0.79 21.41 11.62
CA ALA A 126 -0.49 21.64 10.94
C ALA A 126 -0.67 23.12 10.56
N ASP A 127 -0.28 24.08 11.43
CA ASP A 127 -0.27 25.52 11.08
C ASP A 127 0.64 25.78 9.87
N LYS A 128 1.90 25.30 9.92
CA LYS A 128 2.86 25.46 8.81
C LYS A 128 2.36 24.84 7.51
N ALA A 129 1.78 23.64 7.58
CA ALA A 129 1.24 22.96 6.41
C ALA A 129 0.08 23.75 5.81
N PHE A 130 -0.83 24.27 6.62
CA PHE A 130 -1.95 25.10 6.17
C PHE A 130 -1.48 26.38 5.49
N GLU A 131 -0.46 27.07 6.02
CA GLU A 131 0.12 28.29 5.44
C GLU A 131 0.78 28.05 4.06
N THR A 132 1.21 26.80 3.79
CA THR A 132 1.92 26.45 2.55
C THR A 132 1.10 25.60 1.59
N LEU A 133 -0.21 25.40 1.87
CA LEU A 133 -1.11 24.65 1.00
C LEU A 133 -1.12 25.24 -0.43
N ALA A 134 -0.93 24.38 -1.41
CA ALA A 134 -1.03 24.74 -2.83
C ALA A 134 -1.53 23.55 -3.66
N ASP A 135 -2.10 23.88 -4.82
CA ASP A 135 -2.58 22.91 -5.83
C ASP A 135 -1.53 22.59 -6.90
N THR A 136 -0.25 22.82 -6.60
CA THR A 136 0.87 22.66 -7.51
C THR A 136 1.46 21.25 -7.48
N ALA A 137 2.19 20.90 -8.54
CA ALA A 137 2.96 19.65 -8.61
C ALA A 137 3.98 19.52 -7.47
N GLU A 138 4.61 20.64 -7.09
CA GLU A 138 5.60 20.69 -6.02
C GLU A 138 4.96 20.39 -4.65
N ALA A 139 3.82 20.98 -4.37
CA ALA A 139 3.08 20.74 -3.12
C ALA A 139 2.66 19.25 -2.99
N GLY A 140 2.18 18.62 -4.08
CA GLY A 140 1.90 17.21 -4.11
C GLY A 140 3.15 16.32 -3.94
N ALA A 141 4.30 16.73 -4.52
CA ALA A 141 5.57 16.05 -4.32
C ALA A 141 6.06 16.19 -2.86
N ASP A 142 5.95 17.37 -2.27
CA ASP A 142 6.31 17.62 -0.88
C ASP A 142 5.49 16.78 0.10
N ALA A 143 4.18 16.65 -0.14
CA ALA A 143 3.32 15.78 0.64
C ALA A 143 3.75 14.31 0.55
N SER A 144 4.10 13.82 -0.66
CA SER A 144 4.55 12.44 -0.86
C SER A 144 5.90 12.15 -0.17
N HIS A 145 6.81 13.12 -0.09
CA HIS A 145 8.07 12.99 0.65
C HIS A 145 7.84 12.99 2.18
N ALA A 146 6.88 13.79 2.66
CA ALA A 146 6.63 13.94 4.09
C ALA A 146 6.06 12.68 4.77
N ILE A 147 5.48 11.77 4.01
CA ILE A 147 4.93 10.52 4.55
C ILE A 147 5.94 9.35 4.55
N MET A 148 7.10 9.50 3.92
CA MET A 148 8.13 8.45 3.82
C MET A 148 8.77 8.14 5.18
N THR A 149 9.11 6.86 5.38
CA THR A 149 9.91 6.39 6.54
C THR A 149 11.24 5.80 6.08
N THR A 150 11.27 4.52 5.78
CA THR A 150 12.40 3.79 5.20
C THR A 150 12.36 3.78 3.66
N ASP A 151 11.32 4.33 3.07
CA ASP A 151 11.18 4.49 1.62
C ASP A 151 12.39 5.23 1.03
N THR A 152 12.92 4.76 -0.12
CA THR A 152 14.05 5.41 -0.81
C THR A 152 13.60 6.45 -1.82
N LYS A 153 12.34 6.39 -2.26
CA LYS A 153 11.74 7.30 -3.24
C LYS A 153 10.24 7.49 -2.98
N PRO A 154 9.69 8.67 -3.33
CA PRO A 154 8.25 8.88 -3.29
C PRO A 154 7.54 7.99 -4.33
N LYS A 155 6.36 7.49 -3.96
CA LYS A 155 5.52 6.61 -4.79
C LYS A 155 4.23 7.33 -5.12
N THR A 156 4.00 7.58 -6.40
CA THR A 156 2.87 8.39 -6.87
C THR A 156 2.24 7.80 -8.12
N VAL A 157 0.99 8.19 -8.39
CA VAL A 157 0.25 7.81 -9.60
C VAL A 157 -0.53 8.99 -10.16
N GLU A 158 -0.65 9.04 -11.48
CA GLU A 158 -1.43 10.02 -12.24
C GLU A 158 -2.09 9.29 -13.41
N LEU A 159 -3.41 9.32 -13.46
CA LEU A 159 -4.20 8.72 -14.53
C LEU A 159 -5.29 9.70 -14.98
N GLU A 160 -5.62 9.66 -16.27
CA GLU A 160 -6.67 10.48 -16.86
C GLU A 160 -7.68 9.57 -17.56
N GLY A 161 -8.96 9.77 -17.26
CA GLY A 161 -10.06 9.07 -17.94
C GLY A 161 -10.33 9.65 -19.34
N SER A 162 -11.05 8.90 -20.16
CA SER A 162 -11.34 9.24 -21.55
C SER A 162 -12.03 10.59 -21.73
N ASN A 163 -12.83 11.01 -20.74
CA ASN A 163 -13.54 12.28 -20.71
C ASN A 163 -12.78 13.40 -19.99
N GLY A 164 -11.53 13.15 -19.56
CA GLY A 164 -10.66 14.16 -18.96
C GLY A 164 -10.78 14.30 -17.43
N PHE A 165 -11.53 13.43 -16.71
CA PHE A 165 -11.42 13.38 -15.27
C PHE A 165 -10.08 12.76 -14.87
N ARG A 166 -9.59 13.10 -13.68
CA ARG A 166 -8.24 12.75 -13.23
C ARG A 166 -8.27 11.94 -11.93
N ILE A 167 -7.29 11.05 -11.81
CA ILE A 167 -6.97 10.34 -10.59
C ILE A 167 -5.50 10.60 -10.27
N GLY A 168 -5.24 11.17 -9.10
CA GLY A 168 -3.91 11.33 -8.53
C GLY A 168 -3.74 10.48 -7.28
N GLY A 169 -2.52 10.19 -6.86
CA GLY A 169 -2.33 9.46 -5.63
C GLY A 169 -0.89 9.44 -5.15
N MET A 170 -0.74 9.18 -3.86
CA MET A 170 0.53 8.93 -3.20
C MET A 170 0.41 7.77 -2.23
N VAL A 171 1.49 7.03 -2.03
CA VAL A 171 1.62 5.98 -1.04
C VAL A 171 3.02 5.96 -0.45
N LYS A 172 3.14 5.61 0.82
CA LYS A 172 4.40 5.20 1.45
C LYS A 172 4.31 3.75 1.88
N GLY A 173 5.44 3.06 1.86
CA GLY A 173 5.62 1.70 2.33
C GLY A 173 6.87 1.09 1.72
N SER A 174 7.65 0.37 2.55
CA SER A 174 8.90 -0.27 2.17
C SER A 174 9.15 -1.55 3.00
N GLY A 175 8.80 -1.55 4.29
CA GLY A 175 8.84 -2.70 5.20
C GLY A 175 7.57 -2.84 6.03
N MET A 176 7.45 -3.94 6.79
CA MET A 176 6.26 -4.37 7.53
C MET A 176 5.05 -4.52 6.58
N ILE A 177 5.25 -5.26 5.49
CA ILE A 177 4.29 -5.41 4.39
C ILE A 177 3.86 -6.86 4.28
N ALA A 178 2.59 -7.14 4.55
CA ALA A 178 1.97 -8.45 4.43
C ALA A 178 0.51 -8.34 3.92
N PRO A 179 -0.05 -9.40 3.34
CA PRO A 179 -1.43 -9.40 2.84
C PRO A 179 -2.48 -8.95 3.87
N GLN A 180 -3.57 -8.35 3.41
CA GLN A 180 -4.65 -7.69 4.16
C GLN A 180 -4.30 -6.28 4.67
N LEU A 181 -3.71 -5.51 3.79
CA LEU A 181 -3.08 -4.22 3.93
C LEU A 181 -1.73 -4.27 4.67
N ALA A 182 -0.75 -3.69 4.07
CA ALA A 182 0.64 -3.63 4.48
C ALA A 182 0.95 -2.25 5.06
N THR A 183 2.08 -2.04 5.73
CA THR A 183 2.46 -0.72 6.30
C THR A 183 2.44 0.35 5.23
N MET A 184 1.25 0.85 4.97
CA MET A 184 1.05 1.90 3.99
C MET A 184 0.15 3.01 4.53
N LEU A 185 0.49 4.21 4.15
CA LEU A 185 -0.43 5.33 4.13
C LEU A 185 -0.63 5.72 2.67
N CYS A 186 -1.84 5.60 2.19
CA CYS A 186 -2.20 5.87 0.82
C CYS A 186 -3.35 6.87 0.75
N VAL A 187 -3.17 7.92 -0.04
CA VAL A 187 -4.24 8.87 -0.39
C VAL A 187 -4.35 8.91 -1.90
N ILE A 188 -5.54 8.58 -2.39
CA ILE A 188 -5.90 8.67 -3.82
C ILE A 188 -6.96 9.76 -3.94
N THR A 189 -6.83 10.62 -4.93
CA THR A 189 -7.74 11.74 -5.19
C THR A 189 -8.33 11.63 -6.59
N THR A 190 -9.58 12.05 -6.76
CA THR A 190 -10.18 12.20 -8.08
C THR A 190 -11.03 13.47 -8.15
N ASP A 191 -11.08 14.11 -9.32
CA ASP A 191 -11.97 15.24 -9.56
C ASP A 191 -13.31 14.84 -10.22
N ALA A 192 -13.53 13.54 -10.41
CA ALA A 192 -14.77 13.00 -10.94
C ALA A 192 -15.97 13.26 -9.99
N VAL A 193 -17.15 13.38 -10.55
CA VAL A 193 -18.42 13.45 -9.82
C VAL A 193 -18.89 12.03 -9.53
N VAL A 194 -18.61 11.54 -8.33
CA VAL A 194 -18.93 10.18 -7.88
C VAL A 194 -19.42 10.21 -6.43
N THR A 195 -20.26 9.24 -6.08
CA THR A 195 -20.78 9.08 -4.71
C THR A 195 -19.79 8.29 -3.84
N ALA A 196 -19.91 8.45 -2.52
CA ALA A 196 -19.12 7.66 -1.56
C ALA A 196 -19.31 6.13 -1.75
N GLY A 197 -20.53 5.68 -2.10
CA GLY A 197 -20.79 4.27 -2.39
C GLY A 197 -20.04 3.75 -3.62
N GLN A 198 -19.96 4.54 -4.69
CA GLN A 198 -19.16 4.21 -5.88
C GLN A 198 -17.66 4.19 -5.55
N LEU A 199 -17.17 5.19 -4.79
CA LEU A 199 -15.78 5.20 -4.32
C LEU A 199 -15.44 3.96 -3.50
N GLN A 200 -16.30 3.59 -2.55
CA GLN A 200 -16.04 2.43 -1.69
C GLN A 200 -16.02 1.12 -2.48
N ALA A 201 -16.94 0.96 -3.45
CA ALA A 201 -16.98 -0.23 -4.31
C ALA A 201 -15.71 -0.34 -5.17
N ALA A 202 -15.31 0.75 -5.83
CA ALA A 202 -14.10 0.80 -6.66
C ALA A 202 -12.83 0.56 -5.82
N LEU A 203 -12.75 1.19 -4.63
CA LEU A 203 -11.61 1.04 -3.74
C LEU A 203 -11.46 -0.38 -3.21
N ASN A 204 -12.57 -1.02 -2.78
CA ASN A 204 -12.55 -2.39 -2.29
C ASN A 204 -12.04 -3.35 -3.37
N ALA A 205 -12.58 -3.26 -4.59
CA ALA A 205 -12.15 -4.09 -5.72
C ALA A 205 -10.67 -3.85 -6.07
N GLY A 206 -10.24 -2.58 -6.13
CA GLY A 206 -8.85 -2.23 -6.41
C GLY A 206 -7.87 -2.74 -5.38
N VAL A 207 -8.18 -2.59 -4.08
CA VAL A 207 -7.35 -3.05 -2.95
C VAL A 207 -7.22 -4.57 -2.96
N GLU A 208 -8.31 -5.31 -3.22
CA GLU A 208 -8.29 -6.77 -3.25
C GLU A 208 -7.36 -7.32 -4.33
N MET A 209 -7.27 -6.65 -5.47
CA MET A 209 -6.44 -7.06 -6.60
C MET A 209 -5.00 -6.51 -6.54
N SER A 210 -4.68 -5.68 -5.55
CA SER A 210 -3.40 -4.97 -5.46
C SER A 210 -2.74 -5.08 -4.08
N PHE A 211 -3.09 -4.19 -3.15
CA PHE A 211 -2.47 -4.11 -1.81
C PHE A 211 -2.66 -5.39 -0.99
N ASN A 212 -3.76 -6.13 -1.19
CA ASN A 212 -3.97 -7.43 -0.55
C ASN A 212 -3.15 -8.56 -1.19
N ARG A 213 -2.41 -8.29 -2.27
CA ARG A 213 -1.60 -9.27 -3.01
C ARG A 213 -0.10 -8.97 -3.00
N ILE A 214 0.34 -8.10 -2.09
CA ILE A 214 1.77 -7.81 -1.89
C ILE A 214 2.23 -8.32 -0.53
N ASP A 215 3.49 -8.76 -0.45
CA ASP A 215 4.15 -9.24 0.75
C ASP A 215 5.64 -8.91 0.68
N VAL A 216 6.22 -8.25 1.70
CA VAL A 216 7.65 -8.00 1.80
C VAL A 216 8.27 -8.90 2.88
N ASP A 217 7.72 -8.93 4.08
CA ASP A 217 8.33 -9.56 5.24
C ASP A 217 7.35 -10.35 6.14
N GLY A 218 6.11 -10.52 5.68
CA GLY A 218 5.08 -11.25 6.43
C GLY A 218 4.53 -10.52 7.65
N CYS A 219 4.89 -9.24 7.86
CA CYS A 219 4.49 -8.45 9.01
C CYS A 219 3.35 -7.47 8.65
N MET A 220 2.18 -7.66 9.26
CA MET A 220 1.02 -6.77 9.06
C MET A 220 1.11 -5.55 9.98
N SER A 221 0.97 -4.34 9.41
CA SER A 221 1.01 -3.09 10.15
C SER A 221 -0.22 -2.85 11.02
N THR A 222 -0.04 -2.01 12.03
CA THR A 222 -1.08 -1.47 12.91
C THR A 222 -1.78 -0.23 12.34
N ASN A 223 -1.24 0.37 11.26
CA ASN A 223 -1.58 1.72 10.82
C ASN A 223 -2.14 1.83 9.40
N ASP A 224 -2.23 0.73 8.66
CA ASP A 224 -2.60 0.79 7.24
C ASP A 224 -3.88 1.54 7.00
N THR A 225 -3.80 2.48 6.07
CA THR A 225 -4.91 3.32 5.67
C THR A 225 -4.80 3.63 4.18
N VAL A 226 -5.83 3.29 3.43
CA VAL A 226 -6.01 3.66 2.03
C VAL A 226 -7.27 4.51 1.93
N LEU A 227 -7.14 5.77 1.54
CA LEU A 227 -8.26 6.70 1.34
C LEU A 227 -8.41 7.03 -0.14
N LEU A 228 -9.64 7.09 -0.61
CA LEU A 228 -10.01 7.58 -1.93
C LEU A 228 -11.00 8.73 -1.76
N LEU A 229 -10.63 9.92 -2.24
CA LEU A 229 -11.37 11.16 -2.07
C LEU A 229 -11.82 11.69 -3.43
N ALA A 230 -13.04 12.20 -3.51
CA ALA A 230 -13.55 12.85 -4.72
C ALA A 230 -13.93 14.29 -4.46
N SER A 231 -13.38 15.21 -5.27
CA SER A 231 -13.70 16.63 -5.22
C SER A 231 -14.90 17.02 -6.09
N GLY A 232 -15.20 16.27 -7.14
CA GLY A 232 -16.22 16.62 -8.14
C GLY A 232 -15.88 17.87 -8.97
N ALA A 233 -14.64 18.36 -8.88
CA ALA A 233 -14.25 19.65 -9.47
C ALA A 233 -14.19 19.64 -11.00
N SER A 234 -14.06 18.48 -11.63
CA SER A 234 -14.15 18.37 -13.11
C SER A 234 -15.57 18.56 -13.63
N GLY A 235 -16.59 18.34 -12.80
CA GLY A 235 -18.00 18.29 -13.22
C GLY A 235 -18.35 17.07 -14.09
N ILE A 236 -17.44 16.09 -14.22
CA ILE A 236 -17.58 14.92 -15.08
C ILE A 236 -18.07 13.73 -14.26
N GLU A 237 -19.22 13.18 -14.66
CA GLU A 237 -19.66 11.86 -14.20
C GLU A 237 -19.02 10.81 -15.10
N PRO A 238 -18.10 9.96 -14.56
CA PRO A 238 -17.41 8.96 -15.35
C PRO A 238 -18.31 7.76 -15.68
N ASP A 239 -17.98 7.04 -16.74
CA ASP A 239 -18.48 5.69 -16.91
C ASP A 239 -18.05 4.81 -15.72
N PRO A 240 -18.97 4.08 -15.06
CA PRO A 240 -18.62 3.32 -13.85
C PRO A 240 -17.56 2.24 -14.06
N ASP A 241 -17.55 1.58 -15.23
CA ASP A 241 -16.59 0.51 -15.52
C ASP A 241 -15.21 1.11 -15.76
N GLU A 242 -15.12 2.23 -16.51
CA GLU A 242 -13.87 2.97 -16.71
C GLU A 242 -13.32 3.50 -15.37
N PHE A 243 -14.19 4.05 -14.51
CA PHE A 243 -13.77 4.55 -13.21
C PHE A 243 -13.19 3.43 -12.33
N ASN A 244 -13.87 2.28 -12.25
CA ASN A 244 -13.42 1.12 -11.52
C ASN A 244 -12.08 0.60 -12.06
N GLU A 245 -11.92 0.54 -13.39
CA GLU A 245 -10.66 0.13 -14.04
C GLU A 245 -9.51 1.07 -13.70
N LEU A 246 -9.74 2.38 -13.73
CA LEU A 246 -8.70 3.37 -13.40
C LEU A 246 -8.32 3.35 -11.92
N VAL A 247 -9.28 3.18 -11.01
CA VAL A 247 -8.97 2.99 -9.58
C VAL A 247 -8.15 1.71 -9.37
N ALA A 248 -8.52 0.61 -10.04
CA ALA A 248 -7.75 -0.65 -9.98
C ALA A 248 -6.32 -0.47 -10.55
N LYS A 249 -6.16 0.26 -11.64
CA LYS A 249 -4.84 0.61 -12.20
C LYS A 249 -4.02 1.47 -11.24
N ALA A 250 -4.66 2.45 -10.58
CA ALA A 250 -3.99 3.32 -9.62
C ALA A 250 -3.47 2.51 -8.42
N THR A 251 -4.32 1.70 -7.81
CA THR A 251 -3.96 0.85 -6.66
C THR A 251 -2.90 -0.19 -7.02
N ALA A 252 -3.00 -0.82 -8.20
CA ALA A 252 -2.00 -1.77 -8.70
C ALA A 252 -0.63 -1.10 -8.95
N SER A 253 -0.62 0.10 -9.54
CA SER A 253 0.60 0.87 -9.77
C SER A 253 1.28 1.23 -8.46
N LEU A 254 0.52 1.71 -7.47
CA LEU A 254 1.05 2.08 -6.15
C LEU A 254 1.57 0.85 -5.39
N ALA A 255 0.85 -0.28 -5.40
CA ALA A 255 1.28 -1.53 -4.79
C ALA A 255 2.59 -2.06 -5.40
N ARG A 256 2.73 -1.99 -6.74
CA ARG A 256 3.97 -2.37 -7.44
C ARG A 256 5.15 -1.46 -7.10
N GLN A 257 4.92 -0.17 -6.89
CA GLN A 257 5.97 0.75 -6.45
C GLN A 257 6.44 0.46 -5.01
N ILE A 258 5.56 -0.06 -4.13
CA ILE A 258 5.94 -0.53 -2.80
C ILE A 258 6.91 -1.70 -2.92
N ILE A 259 6.55 -2.74 -3.68
CA ILE A 259 7.43 -3.92 -3.89
C ILE A 259 8.77 -3.49 -4.52
N GLY A 260 8.74 -2.64 -5.54
CA GLY A 260 9.96 -2.14 -6.21
C GLY A 260 10.84 -1.23 -5.35
N ASP A 261 10.43 -0.94 -4.11
CA ASP A 261 11.15 -0.15 -3.11
C ASP A 261 11.16 -0.86 -1.74
N GLY A 262 10.98 -2.19 -1.72
CA GLY A 262 11.10 -3.00 -0.51
C GLY A 262 12.46 -2.83 0.14
N GLU A 263 12.50 -2.83 1.49
CA GLU A 263 13.72 -2.59 2.26
C GLU A 263 14.87 -3.50 1.83
N GLY A 264 15.90 -2.90 1.21
CA GLY A 264 17.09 -3.61 0.76
C GLY A 264 16.89 -4.61 -0.39
N ALA A 265 15.72 -4.63 -1.03
CA ALA A 265 15.38 -5.57 -2.09
C ALA A 265 16.25 -5.39 -3.36
N SER A 266 16.72 -6.50 -3.91
CA SER A 266 17.43 -6.55 -5.19
C SER A 266 16.58 -7.09 -6.34
N HIS A 267 15.53 -7.86 -6.03
CA HIS A 267 14.60 -8.43 -7.01
C HIS A 267 13.15 -8.19 -6.62
N ASP A 268 12.33 -7.91 -7.63
CA ASP A 268 10.87 -7.84 -7.57
C ASP A 268 10.33 -9.19 -8.07
N ILE A 269 9.57 -9.90 -7.24
CA ILE A 269 9.15 -11.28 -7.54
C ILE A 269 7.65 -11.30 -7.82
N ARG A 270 7.27 -11.78 -9.00
CA ARG A 270 5.91 -12.12 -9.33
C ARG A 270 5.68 -13.62 -9.16
N VAL A 271 4.76 -14.02 -8.30
CA VAL A 271 4.32 -15.40 -8.15
C VAL A 271 2.91 -15.52 -8.75
N LYS A 272 2.79 -16.11 -9.92
CA LYS A 272 1.51 -16.43 -10.57
C LYS A 272 1.20 -17.91 -10.36
N VAL A 273 0.03 -18.20 -9.81
CA VAL A 273 -0.49 -19.56 -9.65
C VAL A 273 -1.70 -19.72 -10.56
N THR A 274 -1.68 -20.73 -11.43
CA THR A 274 -2.74 -21.10 -12.36
C THR A 274 -3.21 -22.53 -12.08
N GLY A 275 -4.30 -22.95 -12.74
CA GLY A 275 -4.77 -24.31 -12.62
C GLY A 275 -5.29 -24.69 -11.24
N ALA A 276 -5.69 -23.73 -10.42
CA ALA A 276 -6.28 -23.96 -9.10
C ALA A 276 -7.78 -24.25 -9.19
N THR A 277 -8.35 -24.87 -8.16
CA THR A 277 -9.78 -25.13 -8.07
C THR A 277 -10.61 -23.87 -7.81
N THR A 278 -10.06 -22.92 -7.07
CA THR A 278 -10.64 -21.59 -6.79
C THR A 278 -9.55 -20.52 -6.74
N GLU A 279 -9.93 -19.25 -6.82
CA GLU A 279 -9.01 -18.14 -6.69
C GLU A 279 -8.37 -18.09 -5.29
N GLU A 280 -9.13 -18.41 -4.24
CA GLU A 280 -8.64 -18.48 -2.85
C GLU A 280 -7.56 -19.56 -2.71
N ALA A 281 -7.73 -20.72 -3.38
CA ALA A 281 -6.71 -21.78 -3.41
C ALA A 281 -5.43 -21.31 -4.10
N ALA A 282 -5.57 -20.61 -5.24
CA ALA A 282 -4.43 -20.02 -5.95
C ALA A 282 -3.70 -18.98 -5.08
N LEU A 283 -4.45 -18.09 -4.41
CA LEU A 283 -3.91 -17.10 -3.48
C LEU A 283 -3.18 -17.73 -2.30
N ALA A 284 -3.75 -18.79 -1.70
CA ALA A 284 -3.11 -19.48 -0.58
C ALA A 284 -1.76 -20.07 -0.99
N CYS A 285 -1.70 -20.70 -2.16
CA CYS A 285 -0.46 -21.23 -2.74
C CYS A 285 0.55 -20.11 -3.03
N GLY A 286 0.11 -19.04 -3.69
CA GLY A 286 0.97 -17.89 -4.01
C GLY A 286 1.54 -17.22 -2.77
N ARG A 287 0.73 -17.01 -1.73
CA ARG A 287 1.16 -16.44 -0.44
C ARG A 287 2.15 -17.35 0.29
N ALA A 288 1.94 -18.67 0.29
CA ALA A 288 2.87 -19.61 0.91
C ALA A 288 4.26 -19.56 0.25
N VAL A 289 4.30 -19.39 -1.06
CA VAL A 289 5.55 -19.23 -1.82
C VAL A 289 6.19 -17.86 -1.57
N ALA A 290 5.42 -16.79 -1.62
CA ALA A 290 5.88 -15.42 -1.40
C ALA A 290 6.46 -15.21 0.02
N ALA A 291 5.86 -15.82 1.04
CA ALA A 291 6.30 -15.72 2.44
C ALA A 291 7.52 -16.60 2.76
N SER A 292 8.05 -17.36 1.81
CA SER A 292 9.17 -18.29 2.06
C SER A 292 10.52 -17.56 2.13
N ASN A 293 10.99 -17.23 3.32
CA ASN A 293 12.33 -16.64 3.52
C ASN A 293 13.43 -17.45 2.83
N LEU A 294 13.31 -18.79 2.83
CA LEU A 294 14.30 -19.66 2.21
C LEU A 294 14.34 -19.49 0.68
N LEU A 295 13.18 -19.29 0.04
CA LEU A 295 13.08 -18.97 -1.39
C LEU A 295 13.61 -17.56 -1.66
N LYS A 296 13.18 -16.57 -0.88
CA LYS A 296 13.59 -15.16 -1.03
C LYS A 296 15.12 -15.01 -0.94
N CYS A 297 15.78 -15.72 -0.01
CA CYS A 297 17.24 -15.78 0.05
C CYS A 297 17.89 -16.46 -1.17
N ALA A 298 17.25 -17.49 -1.76
CA ALA A 298 17.77 -18.11 -2.97
C ALA A 298 17.76 -17.13 -4.15
N ILE A 299 16.66 -16.41 -4.31
CA ILE A 299 16.50 -15.42 -5.39
C ILE A 299 17.51 -14.29 -5.23
N SER A 300 17.74 -13.79 -4.02
CA SER A 300 18.81 -12.83 -3.73
C SER A 300 20.20 -13.32 -4.13
N GLY A 301 20.44 -14.63 -4.04
CA GLY A 301 21.65 -15.30 -4.50
C GLY A 301 21.65 -15.71 -5.97
N ASN A 302 20.67 -15.28 -6.77
CA ASN A 302 20.47 -15.69 -8.17
C ASN A 302 20.35 -17.22 -8.35
N ASP A 303 19.78 -17.94 -7.34
CA ASP A 303 19.55 -19.40 -7.40
C ASP A 303 18.10 -19.69 -7.76
N PRO A 304 17.79 -20.20 -8.98
CA PRO A 304 16.43 -20.56 -9.39
C PRO A 304 15.99 -21.87 -8.71
N ASN A 305 15.76 -21.81 -7.41
CA ASN A 305 15.54 -22.97 -6.54
C ASN A 305 14.08 -23.42 -6.52
N TRP A 306 13.65 -24.19 -7.53
CA TRP A 306 12.32 -24.72 -7.59
C TRP A 306 11.96 -25.66 -6.43
N GLY A 307 12.94 -26.35 -5.85
CA GLY A 307 12.74 -27.21 -4.67
C GLY A 307 12.18 -26.44 -3.48
N ARG A 308 12.60 -25.18 -3.28
CA ARG A 308 12.06 -24.28 -2.24
C ARG A 308 10.65 -23.81 -2.57
N ILE A 309 10.29 -23.67 -3.84
CA ILE A 309 8.94 -23.35 -4.29
C ILE A 309 7.98 -24.50 -3.95
N VAL A 310 8.27 -25.71 -4.41
CA VAL A 310 7.40 -26.87 -4.16
C VAL A 310 7.34 -27.24 -2.68
N SER A 311 8.43 -27.03 -1.94
CA SER A 311 8.43 -27.19 -0.48
C SER A 311 7.44 -26.25 0.20
N SER A 312 7.36 -24.99 -0.25
CA SER A 312 6.40 -24.02 0.27
C SER A 312 4.96 -24.36 -0.13
N LEU A 313 4.74 -24.75 -1.39
CA LEU A 313 3.43 -25.22 -1.87
C LEU A 313 2.90 -26.38 -1.03
N GLY A 314 3.76 -27.35 -0.70
CA GLY A 314 3.41 -28.52 0.09
C GLY A 314 2.98 -28.25 1.52
N THR A 315 3.11 -26.99 2.01
CA THR A 315 2.62 -26.59 3.34
C THR A 315 1.16 -26.14 3.34
N VAL A 316 0.60 -25.87 2.16
CA VAL A 316 -0.81 -25.44 2.06
C VAL A 316 -1.71 -26.66 2.32
N PRO A 317 -2.67 -26.58 3.27
CA PRO A 317 -3.53 -27.71 3.59
C PRO A 317 -4.37 -28.17 2.37
N PRO A 318 -4.57 -29.49 2.18
CA PRO A 318 -5.30 -30.01 1.02
C PRO A 318 -6.78 -29.60 0.95
N ASP A 319 -7.38 -29.24 2.06
CA ASP A 319 -8.74 -28.69 2.13
C ASP A 319 -8.81 -27.21 1.71
N VAL A 320 -7.70 -26.49 1.77
CA VAL A 320 -7.56 -25.10 1.28
C VAL A 320 -7.23 -25.06 -0.20
N ALA A 321 -6.27 -25.88 -0.64
CA ALA A 321 -5.86 -25.97 -2.04
C ALA A 321 -5.70 -27.45 -2.44
N PRO A 322 -6.75 -28.09 -2.95
CA PRO A 322 -6.67 -29.45 -3.43
C PRO A 322 -5.96 -29.51 -4.80
N TYR A 323 -4.80 -30.16 -4.84
CA TYR A 323 -4.05 -30.45 -6.06
C TYR A 323 -3.24 -31.74 -5.90
N ASP A 324 -2.81 -32.32 -7.02
CA ASP A 324 -1.93 -33.49 -7.09
C ASP A 324 -0.49 -33.01 -7.31
N SER A 325 0.37 -33.24 -6.32
CA SER A 325 1.77 -32.80 -6.37
C SER A 325 2.56 -33.39 -7.56
N GLU A 326 2.15 -34.57 -8.08
CA GLU A 326 2.77 -35.20 -9.23
C GLU A 326 2.37 -34.55 -10.57
N LYS A 327 1.48 -33.54 -10.55
CA LYS A 327 1.06 -32.78 -11.74
C LYS A 327 1.51 -31.33 -11.75
N VAL A 328 2.11 -30.87 -10.64
CA VAL A 328 2.56 -29.47 -10.52
C VAL A 328 3.71 -29.20 -11.48
N THR A 329 3.62 -28.04 -12.15
CA THR A 329 4.72 -27.51 -12.95
C THR A 329 5.15 -26.16 -12.44
N VAL A 330 6.45 -25.83 -12.58
CA VAL A 330 7.01 -24.52 -12.19
C VAL A 330 7.94 -24.02 -13.28
N ASP A 331 7.65 -22.82 -13.74
CA ASP A 331 8.54 -22.06 -14.63
C ASP A 331 9.16 -20.90 -13.83
N ILE A 332 10.46 -20.64 -14.02
CA ILE A 332 11.12 -19.41 -13.54
C ILE A 332 11.66 -18.68 -14.76
N ASN A 333 11.29 -17.41 -14.91
CA ASN A 333 11.66 -16.55 -16.05
C ASN A 333 11.44 -17.26 -17.42
N GLY A 334 10.32 -18.00 -17.53
CA GLY A 334 9.93 -18.72 -18.75
C GLY A 334 10.65 -20.05 -18.99
N VAL A 335 11.49 -20.50 -18.07
CA VAL A 335 12.15 -21.82 -18.15
C VAL A 335 11.47 -22.81 -17.23
N ARG A 336 10.93 -23.90 -17.76
CA ARG A 336 10.28 -24.98 -17.00
C ARG A 336 11.32 -25.82 -16.25
N ILE A 337 11.52 -25.54 -14.98
CA ILE A 337 12.50 -26.20 -14.12
C ILE A 337 11.91 -27.28 -13.22
N CYS A 338 10.58 -27.31 -13.08
CA CYS A 338 9.85 -28.43 -12.47
C CYS A 338 8.73 -28.87 -13.42
N GLU A 339 8.66 -30.16 -13.68
CA GLU A 339 7.65 -30.76 -14.54
C GLU A 339 7.07 -32.02 -13.89
N ASN A 340 5.72 -32.07 -13.76
CA ASN A 340 5.00 -33.17 -13.12
C ASN A 340 5.58 -33.55 -11.75
N GLY A 341 5.81 -32.55 -10.89
CA GLY A 341 6.39 -32.73 -9.55
C GLY A 341 7.86 -33.12 -9.50
N GLY A 342 8.50 -33.33 -10.66
CA GLY A 342 9.88 -33.75 -10.80
C GLY A 342 10.77 -32.66 -11.44
N ALA A 343 12.07 -32.99 -11.66
CA ALA A 343 12.97 -32.07 -12.33
C ALA A 343 12.60 -31.91 -13.81
N GLY A 344 12.53 -30.66 -14.26
CA GLY A 344 12.36 -30.25 -15.65
C GLY A 344 13.69 -29.99 -16.35
N ARG A 345 13.80 -28.81 -16.99
CA ARG A 345 15.03 -28.34 -17.67
C ARG A 345 16.12 -28.00 -16.65
N ASP A 346 17.34 -27.91 -17.14
CA ASP A 346 18.47 -27.55 -16.28
C ASP A 346 18.33 -26.11 -15.76
N ARG A 347 18.53 -25.94 -14.46
CA ARG A 347 18.40 -24.63 -13.79
C ARG A 347 19.43 -23.60 -14.30
N SER A 348 20.54 -24.04 -14.88
CA SER A 348 21.52 -23.15 -15.51
C SER A 348 21.01 -22.42 -16.74
N GLU A 349 19.85 -22.82 -17.28
CA GLU A 349 19.19 -22.14 -18.38
C GLU A 349 18.36 -20.92 -17.94
N VAL A 350 18.14 -20.76 -16.62
CA VAL A 350 17.39 -19.65 -16.07
C VAL A 350 18.29 -18.43 -15.90
N ASP A 351 17.96 -17.34 -16.60
CA ASP A 351 18.62 -16.06 -16.35
C ASP A 351 17.94 -15.36 -15.14
N MET A 352 18.69 -15.22 -14.05
CA MET A 352 18.27 -14.56 -12.81
C MET A 352 18.83 -13.14 -12.67
N THR A 353 19.50 -12.60 -13.69
CA THR A 353 20.11 -11.25 -13.64
C THR A 353 19.12 -10.08 -13.73
N PRO A 354 17.94 -10.21 -14.37
CA PRO A 354 16.94 -9.16 -14.35
C PRO A 354 16.39 -8.92 -12.93
N ARG A 355 16.11 -7.66 -12.60
CA ARG A 355 15.49 -7.29 -11.33
C ARG A 355 14.13 -7.98 -11.13
N GLU A 356 13.33 -8.09 -12.18
CA GLU A 356 12.04 -8.73 -12.15
C GLU A 356 12.18 -10.25 -12.35
N VAL A 357 11.72 -11.03 -11.36
CA VAL A 357 11.70 -12.50 -11.37
C VAL A 357 10.27 -12.99 -11.48
N HIS A 358 9.99 -13.80 -12.49
CA HIS A 358 8.67 -14.39 -12.71
C HIS A 358 8.68 -15.86 -12.28
N ILE A 359 7.83 -16.23 -11.34
CA ILE A 359 7.54 -17.59 -10.93
C ILE A 359 6.13 -17.92 -11.38
N ASP A 360 5.99 -18.81 -12.36
CA ASP A 360 4.71 -19.27 -12.87
C ASP A 360 4.51 -20.73 -12.43
N ILE A 361 3.44 -20.99 -11.68
CA ILE A 361 3.11 -22.28 -11.08
C ILE A 361 1.78 -22.73 -11.65
N ASP A 362 1.72 -23.94 -12.22
CA ASP A 362 0.47 -24.55 -12.61
C ASP A 362 0.18 -25.76 -11.73
N LEU A 363 -0.95 -25.72 -11.02
CA LEU A 363 -1.39 -26.78 -10.12
C LEU A 363 -2.10 -27.94 -10.87
N ASN A 364 -2.50 -27.72 -12.11
CA ASN A 364 -3.25 -28.69 -12.95
C ASN A 364 -4.47 -29.31 -12.24
N ALA A 365 -5.21 -28.51 -11.44
CA ALA A 365 -6.34 -28.96 -10.64
C ALA A 365 -7.66 -28.25 -10.97
N GLY A 366 -7.63 -27.18 -11.78
CA GLY A 366 -8.78 -26.38 -12.17
C GLY A 366 -8.43 -25.29 -13.18
N GLU A 367 -9.20 -24.20 -13.20
CA GLU A 367 -9.03 -23.09 -14.15
C GLU A 367 -8.79 -21.74 -13.45
N ALA A 368 -8.88 -21.70 -12.13
CA ALA A 368 -8.70 -20.44 -11.39
C ALA A 368 -7.22 -20.07 -11.28
N GLU A 369 -6.98 -18.76 -11.18
CA GLU A 369 -5.64 -18.22 -11.06
C GLU A 369 -5.57 -17.03 -10.08
N ALA A 370 -4.38 -16.78 -9.55
CA ALA A 370 -4.08 -15.59 -8.78
C ALA A 370 -2.60 -15.20 -8.95
N THR A 371 -2.31 -13.93 -8.71
CA THR A 371 -0.94 -13.40 -8.69
C THR A 371 -0.67 -12.70 -7.36
N VAL A 372 0.47 -13.00 -6.76
CA VAL A 372 1.01 -12.35 -5.56
C VAL A 372 2.38 -11.75 -5.91
N TRP A 373 2.68 -10.60 -5.32
CA TRP A 373 3.94 -9.91 -5.52
C TRP A 373 4.72 -9.88 -4.21
N THR A 374 6.01 -10.12 -4.30
CA THR A 374 6.95 -10.05 -3.18
C THR A 374 8.31 -9.54 -3.69
N ASP A 375 9.26 -9.43 -2.82
CA ASP A 375 10.65 -9.13 -3.10
C ASP A 375 11.57 -10.24 -2.56
N ASP A 376 12.87 -10.12 -2.77
CA ASP A 376 13.86 -11.03 -2.22
C ASP A 376 14.29 -10.60 -0.80
N LEU A 377 14.94 -11.51 -0.07
CA LEU A 377 15.49 -11.26 1.27
C LEU A 377 17.00 -11.17 1.18
N THR A 378 17.52 -9.96 1.37
CA THR A 378 18.95 -9.64 1.23
C THR A 378 19.63 -9.40 2.57
N HIS A 379 20.96 -9.28 2.58
CA HIS A 379 21.71 -8.81 3.76
C HIS A 379 21.35 -7.38 4.13
N GLU A 380 20.99 -6.56 3.14
CA GLU A 380 20.61 -5.15 3.38
C GLU A 380 19.32 -5.01 4.15
N TYR A 381 18.32 -5.89 3.90
CA TYR A 381 17.10 -5.94 4.73
C TYR A 381 17.44 -6.15 6.21
N VAL A 382 18.36 -7.11 6.49
CA VAL A 382 18.78 -7.39 7.88
C VAL A 382 19.55 -6.19 8.46
N HIS A 383 20.42 -5.55 7.68
CA HIS A 383 21.17 -4.36 8.11
C HIS A 383 20.23 -3.21 8.47
N ILE A 384 19.30 -2.86 7.57
CA ILE A 384 18.32 -1.80 7.80
C ILE A 384 17.53 -2.07 9.10
N ASN A 385 16.98 -3.28 9.25
CA ASN A 385 16.10 -3.59 10.38
C ASN A 385 16.83 -3.90 11.69
N ALA A 386 18.14 -4.17 11.66
CA ALA A 386 18.96 -4.33 12.85
C ALA A 386 19.43 -2.99 13.43
N ASP A 387 19.59 -1.96 12.58
CA ASP A 387 20.15 -0.67 12.96
C ASP A 387 19.10 0.45 13.06
N TYR A 388 17.89 0.23 12.56
CA TYR A 388 16.77 1.17 12.59
C TYR A 388 15.78 0.80 13.70
N GLU A 389 15.53 1.75 14.61
CA GLU A 389 14.43 1.65 15.58
C GLU A 389 13.16 2.23 14.97
N SER A 390 12.19 1.38 14.68
CA SER A 390 10.88 1.76 14.13
C SER A 390 9.74 1.43 15.08
#